data_dda38f5d0fc618c822336926c8ad4d13
#
_entry.id   dda38f5d0fc618c822336926c8ad4d13
#
_cell.length_a   1.000
_cell.length_b   1.000
_cell.length_c   1.000
_cell.angle_alpha   90.00
_cell.angle_beta   90.00
_cell.angle_gamma   90.00
#
_symmetry.space_group_name_H-M   'P 1'
#
loop_
_entity.id
_entity.type
_entity.pdbx_description
1 polymer ?
#
loop_
_entity_poly.entity_id
_entity_poly.type
_entity_poly.pdbx_seq_one_letter_code
_entity_poly.pdbx_strand_id
1 'polypeptide(L)'
;TVTLAFHHQDACWQAFLDTGPLALLPLADADKVAIVWSLDESQHEPIASLPDEAFVSTLNRALGDDGPRAEAVGPRASFPLRQSHAVDYIDEGLVLVADAAHSLHPLAGQGINLGLSDVRVLAEELTAGKAKGLAIDSPVALKRYQRQRKTENLAMMVAMEGFKRGFGSRNPLTVIARNIGLGLVDQQAWLKRWFMGQALS
;
A
#
# COMPACT_ATOMS: atom_id res chain seq x y z
N THR A 1 -4.06 12.90 12.11
CA THR A 1 -3.50 14.10 11.46
C THR A 1 -2.31 14.59 12.28
N VAL A 2 -1.29 15.10 11.62
CA VAL A 2 -0.09 15.72 12.24
C VAL A 2 0.11 17.11 11.65
N THR A 3 0.45 18.08 12.51
CA THR A 3 0.87 19.42 12.09
C THR A 3 2.38 19.45 12.03
N LEU A 4 2.92 19.94 10.91
CA LEU A 4 4.37 20.08 10.68
C LEU A 4 4.85 21.49 10.99
N ALA A 5 6.13 21.63 11.36
CA ALA A 5 6.79 22.93 11.55
C ALA A 5 6.92 23.74 10.25
N PHE A 6 6.86 23.08 9.09
CA PHE A 6 7.03 23.67 7.77
C PHE A 6 6.01 23.11 6.78
N HIS A 7 5.77 23.84 5.69
CA HIS A 7 4.87 23.41 4.63
C HIS A 7 5.37 22.15 3.95
N HIS A 8 4.48 21.18 3.70
CA HIS A 8 4.79 19.89 3.06
C HIS A 8 5.03 20.01 1.54
N GLN A 9 4.74 21.18 0.91
CA GLN A 9 4.96 21.47 -0.52
C GLN A 9 4.32 20.40 -1.45
N ASP A 10 3.16 19.86 -1.05
CA ASP A 10 2.45 18.78 -1.72
C ASP A 10 3.28 17.49 -1.92
N ALA A 11 4.38 17.37 -1.17
CA ALA A 11 5.27 16.22 -1.23
C ALA A 11 4.89 15.18 -0.17
N CYS A 12 4.74 13.93 -0.60
CA CYS A 12 4.62 12.78 0.27
C CYS A 12 6.01 12.42 0.80
N TRP A 13 6.11 12.13 2.10
CA TRP A 13 7.33 11.62 2.70
C TRP A 13 7.10 10.19 3.21
N GLN A 14 8.08 9.31 3.01
CA GLN A 14 7.99 7.92 3.47
C GLN A 14 9.37 7.39 3.87
N ALA A 15 9.41 6.64 4.97
CA ALA A 15 10.56 5.85 5.39
C ALA A 15 10.16 4.41 5.71
N PHE A 16 11.10 3.50 5.52
CA PHE A 16 10.97 2.11 5.93
C PHE A 16 11.77 1.91 7.22
N LEU A 17 11.05 1.86 8.33
CA LEU A 17 11.62 1.59 9.64
C LEU A 17 11.71 0.08 9.89
N ASP A 18 12.49 -0.33 10.88
CA ASP A 18 12.57 -1.74 11.31
C ASP A 18 11.19 -2.30 11.69
N THR A 19 10.30 -1.46 12.19
CA THR A 19 8.93 -1.80 12.61
C THR A 19 7.90 -1.81 11.49
N GLY A 20 8.26 -1.25 10.33
CA GLY A 20 7.38 -1.10 9.18
C GLY A 20 7.44 0.29 8.55
N PRO A 21 6.67 0.56 7.51
CA PRO A 21 6.63 1.85 6.85
C PRO A 21 5.99 2.93 7.72
N LEU A 22 6.57 4.13 7.64
CA LEU A 22 6.03 5.38 8.16
C LEU A 22 5.87 6.34 6.98
N ALA A 23 4.65 6.81 6.73
CA ALA A 23 4.34 7.73 5.65
C ALA A 23 3.62 8.97 6.19
N LEU A 24 3.95 10.13 5.62
CA LEU A 24 3.27 11.41 5.80
C LEU A 24 2.65 11.80 4.45
N LEU A 25 1.33 11.91 4.42
CA LEU A 25 0.55 12.19 3.22
C LEU A 25 -0.01 13.61 3.30
N PRO A 26 0.28 14.50 2.34
CA PRO A 26 -0.21 15.87 2.31
C PRO A 26 -1.73 15.95 2.42
N LEU A 27 -2.22 16.91 3.20
CA LEU A 27 -3.62 17.30 3.27
C LEU A 27 -3.81 18.67 2.61
N ALA A 28 -5.06 19.15 2.55
CA ALA A 28 -5.37 20.44 1.94
C ALA A 28 -4.72 21.64 2.65
N ASP A 29 -4.53 21.55 3.97
CA ASP A 29 -3.81 22.56 4.75
C ASP A 29 -2.30 22.33 4.56
N ALA A 30 -1.56 23.36 4.19
CA ALA A 30 -0.17 23.28 3.77
C ALA A 30 0.82 22.75 4.84
N ASP A 31 0.44 22.81 6.10
CA ASP A 31 1.21 22.34 7.27
C ASP A 31 0.66 21.03 7.85
N LYS A 32 -0.42 20.46 7.28
CA LYS A 32 -1.05 19.25 7.81
C LYS A 32 -0.83 18.04 6.93
N VAL A 33 -0.54 16.92 7.57
CA VAL A 33 -0.38 15.62 6.91
C VAL A 33 -1.21 14.55 7.62
N ALA A 34 -1.68 13.59 6.87
CA ALA A 34 -2.15 12.33 7.42
C ALA A 34 -0.92 11.43 7.66
N ILE A 35 -0.85 10.83 8.84
CA ILE A 35 0.19 9.86 9.17
C ILE A 35 -0.34 8.43 8.96
N VAL A 36 0.46 7.60 8.33
CA VAL A 36 0.27 6.15 8.28
C VAL A 36 1.54 5.52 8.83
N TRP A 37 1.46 4.96 10.03
CA TRP A 37 2.59 4.35 10.73
C TRP A 37 2.28 2.88 11.00
N SER A 38 2.94 1.98 10.29
CA SER A 38 2.85 0.54 10.55
C SER A 38 3.82 0.16 11.65
N LEU A 39 3.30 -0.54 12.65
CA LEU A 39 4.05 -0.98 13.82
C LEU A 39 3.87 -2.48 14.02
N ASP A 40 4.87 -3.12 14.62
CA ASP A 40 4.69 -4.47 15.14
C ASP A 40 3.66 -4.48 16.27
N GLU A 41 2.91 -5.57 16.40
CA GLU A 41 1.84 -5.70 17.40
C GLU A 41 2.33 -5.38 18.82
N SER A 42 3.56 -5.79 19.16
CA SER A 42 4.18 -5.51 20.46
C SER A 42 4.47 -4.04 20.74
N GLN A 43 4.61 -3.23 19.71
CA GLN A 43 4.91 -1.79 19.81
C GLN A 43 3.69 -0.90 19.62
N HIS A 44 2.61 -1.46 19.10
CA HIS A 44 1.40 -0.72 18.78
C HIS A 44 0.82 -0.04 20.02
N GLU A 45 0.41 -0.80 21.04
CA GLU A 45 -0.23 -0.26 22.23
C GLU A 45 0.65 0.74 23.00
N PRO A 46 1.95 0.46 23.25
CA PRO A 46 2.87 1.42 23.86
C PRO A 46 2.95 2.76 23.15
N ILE A 47 2.89 2.79 21.82
CA ILE A 47 2.99 4.03 21.02
C ILE A 47 1.62 4.70 20.87
N ALA A 48 0.56 3.93 20.61
CA ALA A 48 -0.79 4.46 20.40
C ALA A 48 -1.35 5.16 21.62
N SER A 49 -1.02 4.66 22.83
CA SER A 49 -1.49 5.19 24.12
C SER A 49 -0.68 6.37 24.66
N LEU A 50 0.41 6.78 23.99
CA LEU A 50 1.22 7.91 24.44
C LEU A 50 0.40 9.21 24.49
N PRO A 51 0.62 10.08 25.50
CA PRO A 51 0.17 11.47 25.44
C PRO A 51 0.68 12.17 24.20
N ASP A 52 -0.01 13.20 23.72
CA ASP A 52 0.29 13.85 22.44
C ASP A 52 1.72 14.35 22.32
N GLU A 53 2.25 15.00 23.36
CA GLU A 53 3.64 15.48 23.37
C GLU A 53 4.67 14.34 23.28
N ALA A 54 4.42 13.24 24.01
CA ALA A 54 5.29 12.06 23.96
C ALA A 54 5.21 11.35 22.60
N PHE A 55 4.01 11.31 22.03
CA PHE A 55 3.81 10.78 20.69
C PHE A 55 4.56 11.59 19.63
N VAL A 56 4.43 12.93 19.65
CA VAL A 56 5.16 13.83 18.75
C VAL A 56 6.67 13.64 18.88
N SER A 57 7.18 13.54 20.12
CA SER A 57 8.61 13.27 20.36
C SER A 57 9.05 11.93 19.77
N THR A 58 8.23 10.89 19.95
CA THR A 58 8.50 9.54 19.41
C THR A 58 8.43 9.53 17.88
N LEU A 59 7.44 10.23 17.31
CA LEU A 59 7.31 10.39 15.86
C LEU A 59 8.53 11.11 15.28
N ASN A 60 8.95 12.24 15.87
CA ASN A 60 10.14 12.98 15.41
C ASN A 60 11.42 12.14 15.46
N ARG A 61 11.55 11.26 16.46
CA ARG A 61 12.66 10.31 16.52
C ARG A 61 12.61 9.29 15.39
N ALA A 62 11.40 8.81 15.05
CA ALA A 62 11.20 7.88 13.93
C ALA A 62 11.39 8.51 12.55
N LEU A 63 11.05 9.80 12.41
CA LEU A 63 11.29 10.59 11.20
C LEU A 63 12.77 10.84 10.95
N GLY A 64 13.59 10.90 12.03
CA GLY A 64 15.02 11.19 11.95
C GLY A 64 15.32 12.67 11.70
N ASP A 65 16.61 13.00 11.61
CA ASP A 65 17.08 14.38 11.48
C ASP A 65 16.78 14.98 10.09
N ASP A 66 16.71 14.13 9.06
CA ASP A 66 16.44 14.53 7.68
C ASP A 66 14.91 14.54 7.35
N GLY A 67 14.08 14.07 8.27
CA GLY A 67 12.64 14.00 8.08
C GLY A 67 11.92 15.30 8.44
N PRO A 68 10.64 15.42 7.99
CA PRO A 68 9.79 16.54 8.40
C PRO A 68 9.58 16.56 9.91
N ARG A 69 9.57 17.76 10.51
CA ARG A 69 9.37 17.92 11.95
C ARG A 69 7.90 18.09 12.30
N ALA A 70 7.38 17.19 13.12
CA ALA A 70 6.05 17.27 13.69
C ALA A 70 6.03 18.18 14.93
N GLU A 71 4.98 19.02 15.05
CA GLU A 71 4.75 19.91 16.20
C GLU A 71 3.52 19.50 17.01
N ALA A 72 2.49 19.01 16.34
CA ALA A 72 1.26 18.59 17.00
C ALA A 72 0.64 17.36 16.33
N VAL A 73 -0.18 16.64 17.11
CA VAL A 73 -0.93 15.49 16.62
C VAL A 73 -2.39 15.63 17.00
N GLY A 74 -3.30 15.27 16.08
CA GLY A 74 -4.72 15.14 16.34
C GLY A 74 -5.11 13.72 16.76
N PRO A 75 -6.42 13.42 16.80
CA PRO A 75 -6.91 12.10 17.15
C PRO A 75 -6.25 11.00 16.34
N ARG A 76 -5.90 9.92 17.02
CA ARG A 76 -5.26 8.72 16.48
C ARG A 76 -6.25 7.58 16.46
N ALA A 77 -6.20 6.78 15.42
CA ALA A 77 -6.91 5.51 15.33
C ALA A 77 -5.94 4.44 14.86
N SER A 78 -6.15 3.22 15.26
CA SER A 78 -5.34 2.09 14.85
C SER A 78 -6.22 0.95 14.35
N PHE A 79 -5.69 0.22 13.38
CA PHE A 79 -6.38 -0.90 12.74
C PHE A 79 -5.39 -2.05 12.58
N PRO A 80 -5.80 -3.30 12.90
CA PRO A 80 -4.95 -4.45 12.65
C PRO A 80 -4.77 -4.64 11.14
N LEU A 81 -3.52 -4.67 10.68
CA LEU A 81 -3.19 -4.96 9.30
C LEU A 81 -3.23 -6.46 9.07
N ARG A 82 -4.26 -6.92 8.40
CA ARG A 82 -4.42 -8.33 8.02
C ARG A 82 -4.30 -8.45 6.52
N GLN A 83 -3.42 -9.31 6.07
CA GLN A 83 -3.37 -9.70 4.68
C GLN A 83 -4.31 -10.89 4.48
N SER A 84 -5.20 -10.78 3.52
CA SER A 84 -6.13 -11.85 3.17
C SER A 84 -6.31 -11.93 1.66
N HIS A 85 -6.65 -13.13 1.20
CA HIS A 85 -6.95 -13.38 -0.20
C HIS A 85 -8.03 -14.44 -0.28
N ALA A 86 -9.15 -14.12 -0.92
CA ALA A 86 -10.24 -15.05 -1.08
C ALA A 86 -9.83 -16.25 -1.96
N VAL A 87 -10.24 -17.44 -1.56
CA VAL A 87 -9.99 -18.65 -2.35
C VAL A 87 -10.69 -18.55 -3.69
N ASP A 88 -11.92 -18.06 -3.69
CA ASP A 88 -12.69 -17.78 -4.90
C ASP A 88 -13.26 -16.37 -4.86
N TYR A 89 -13.26 -15.69 -6.01
CA TYR A 89 -13.80 -14.34 -6.16
C TYR A 89 -15.25 -14.35 -6.62
N ILE A 90 -15.74 -15.51 -7.02
CA ILE A 90 -17.09 -15.68 -7.54
C ILE A 90 -17.77 -16.87 -6.88
N ASP A 91 -19.08 -16.72 -6.68
CA ASP A 91 -19.98 -17.78 -6.28
C ASP A 91 -21.33 -17.53 -6.98
N GLU A 92 -22.31 -18.39 -6.77
CA GLU A 92 -23.66 -18.23 -7.35
C GLU A 92 -24.27 -16.90 -6.85
N GLY A 93 -24.52 -15.98 -7.80
CA GLY A 93 -25.07 -14.66 -7.52
C GLY A 93 -24.14 -13.69 -6.77
N LEU A 94 -22.87 -14.03 -6.60
CA LEU A 94 -21.90 -13.24 -5.84
C LEU A 94 -20.60 -13.03 -6.60
N VAL A 95 -20.08 -11.78 -6.54
CA VAL A 95 -18.72 -11.44 -7.02
C VAL A 95 -18.03 -10.59 -5.97
N LEU A 96 -16.82 -10.97 -5.57
CA LEU A 96 -15.97 -10.22 -4.69
C LEU A 96 -15.06 -9.28 -5.49
N VAL A 97 -14.88 -8.05 -5.00
CA VAL A 97 -14.00 -7.03 -5.57
C VAL A 97 -13.26 -6.30 -4.44
N ALA A 98 -12.09 -5.74 -4.75
CA ALA A 98 -11.29 -4.96 -3.82
C ALA A 98 -11.01 -5.71 -2.50
N ASP A 99 -11.10 -5.01 -1.36
CA ASP A 99 -10.78 -5.55 -0.04
C ASP A 99 -11.64 -6.77 0.36
N ALA A 100 -12.81 -6.95 -0.25
CA ALA A 100 -13.61 -8.15 -0.06
C ALA A 100 -12.97 -9.39 -0.71
N ALA A 101 -12.24 -9.21 -1.82
CA ALA A 101 -11.54 -10.28 -2.51
C ALA A 101 -10.09 -10.46 -2.02
N HIS A 102 -9.41 -9.35 -1.72
CA HIS A 102 -8.01 -9.34 -1.31
C HIS A 102 -7.69 -8.09 -0.47
N SER A 103 -7.07 -8.29 0.66
CA SER A 103 -6.56 -7.21 1.49
C SER A 103 -5.04 -7.28 1.49
N LEU A 104 -4.40 -6.24 1.00
CA LEU A 104 -2.94 -6.15 0.87
C LEU A 104 -2.34 -5.35 2.01
N HIS A 105 -1.07 -5.63 2.31
CA HIS A 105 -0.32 -4.79 3.22
C HIS A 105 -0.16 -3.38 2.61
N PRO A 106 -0.43 -2.29 3.35
CA PRO A 106 -0.48 -0.92 2.81
C PRO A 106 0.90 -0.32 2.48
N LEU A 107 1.92 -1.16 2.21
CA LEU A 107 3.29 -0.74 1.90
C LEU A 107 3.40 0.29 0.77
N ALA A 108 2.45 0.28 -0.17
CA ALA A 108 2.51 1.14 -1.34
C ALA A 108 1.22 1.95 -1.59
N GLY A 109 0.25 1.94 -0.66
CA GLY A 109 -1.04 2.62 -0.86
C GLY A 109 -1.87 2.09 -2.04
N GLN A 110 -1.55 0.91 -2.57
CA GLN A 110 -2.09 0.37 -3.83
C GLN A 110 -3.44 -0.36 -3.69
N GLY A 111 -3.98 -0.51 -2.48
CA GLY A 111 -5.25 -1.22 -2.27
C GLY A 111 -6.40 -0.68 -3.11
N ILE A 112 -6.56 0.64 -3.15
CA ILE A 112 -7.60 1.31 -3.95
C ILE A 112 -7.38 1.08 -5.45
N ASN A 113 -6.14 1.19 -5.94
CA ASN A 113 -5.82 1.01 -7.35
C ASN A 113 -6.12 -0.42 -7.83
N LEU A 114 -5.78 -1.42 -7.03
CA LEU A 114 -6.11 -2.81 -7.31
C LEU A 114 -7.63 -3.05 -7.28
N GLY A 115 -8.33 -2.46 -6.32
CA GLY A 115 -9.80 -2.52 -6.26
C GLY A 115 -10.47 -1.86 -7.46
N LEU A 116 -9.99 -0.71 -7.92
CA LEU A 116 -10.48 -0.05 -9.13
C LEU A 116 -10.19 -0.90 -10.38
N SER A 117 -9.03 -1.57 -10.44
CA SER A 117 -8.70 -2.50 -11.51
C SER A 117 -9.62 -3.72 -11.51
N ASP A 118 -10.01 -4.24 -10.32
CA ASP A 118 -11.02 -5.30 -10.24
C ASP A 118 -12.34 -4.86 -10.86
N VAL A 119 -12.84 -3.67 -10.50
CA VAL A 119 -14.09 -3.13 -11.02
C VAL A 119 -14.00 -2.94 -12.55
N ARG A 120 -12.89 -2.41 -13.05
CA ARG A 120 -12.67 -2.21 -14.49
C ARG A 120 -12.73 -3.54 -15.25
N VAL A 121 -11.96 -4.53 -14.82
CA VAL A 121 -11.90 -5.85 -15.48
C VAL A 121 -13.26 -6.56 -15.39
N LEU A 122 -13.96 -6.47 -14.26
CA LEU A 122 -15.30 -7.02 -14.13
C LEU A 122 -16.27 -6.36 -15.13
N ALA A 123 -16.27 -5.05 -15.25
CA ALA A 123 -17.11 -4.32 -16.18
C ALA A 123 -16.79 -4.67 -17.65
N GLU A 124 -15.51 -4.81 -18.01
CA GLU A 124 -15.05 -5.22 -19.32
C GLU A 124 -15.57 -6.65 -19.68
N GLU A 125 -15.41 -7.62 -18.78
CA GLU A 125 -15.83 -8.99 -19.00
C GLU A 125 -17.37 -9.14 -19.07
N LEU A 126 -18.09 -8.40 -18.23
CA LEU A 126 -19.57 -8.41 -18.28
C LEU A 126 -20.08 -7.76 -19.59
N THR A 127 -19.47 -6.65 -20.02
CA THR A 127 -19.83 -5.98 -21.27
C THR A 127 -19.53 -6.88 -22.48
N ALA A 128 -18.36 -7.51 -22.51
CA ALA A 128 -17.98 -8.45 -23.56
C ALA A 128 -18.87 -9.70 -23.56
N GLY A 129 -19.30 -10.16 -22.39
CA GLY A 129 -20.27 -11.25 -22.24
C GLY A 129 -21.62 -10.88 -22.81
N LYS A 130 -22.15 -9.71 -22.43
CA LYS A 130 -23.43 -9.19 -22.92
C LYS A 130 -23.43 -9.03 -24.45
N ALA A 131 -22.35 -8.53 -25.04
CA ALA A 131 -22.21 -8.43 -26.50
C ALA A 131 -22.28 -9.78 -27.21
N LYS A 132 -22.00 -10.87 -26.51
CA LYS A 132 -22.11 -12.27 -27.00
C LYS A 132 -23.43 -12.95 -26.59
N GLY A 133 -24.39 -12.21 -26.04
CA GLY A 133 -25.69 -12.75 -25.61
C GLY A 133 -25.65 -13.53 -24.29
N LEU A 134 -24.56 -13.42 -23.51
CA LEU A 134 -24.48 -14.07 -22.20
C LEU A 134 -25.29 -13.29 -21.16
N ALA A 135 -25.85 -13.99 -20.19
CA ALA A 135 -26.47 -13.39 -19.03
C ALA A 135 -25.39 -12.71 -18.13
N ILE A 136 -25.80 -11.72 -17.31
CA ILE A 136 -24.87 -10.96 -16.45
C ILE A 136 -24.19 -11.85 -15.39
N ASP A 137 -24.87 -12.89 -14.95
CA ASP A 137 -24.41 -13.91 -14.00
C ASP A 137 -23.68 -15.07 -14.68
N SER A 138 -23.42 -14.97 -15.99
CA SER A 138 -22.77 -16.04 -16.75
C SER A 138 -21.44 -16.47 -16.13
N PRO A 139 -21.30 -17.74 -15.76
CA PRO A 139 -20.05 -18.26 -15.21
C PRO A 139 -18.84 -18.08 -16.15
N VAL A 140 -19.10 -17.94 -17.46
CA VAL A 140 -18.03 -17.76 -18.46
C VAL A 140 -17.35 -16.40 -18.30
N ALA A 141 -18.13 -15.32 -18.18
CA ALA A 141 -17.59 -13.96 -17.97
C ALA A 141 -16.94 -13.85 -16.59
N LEU A 142 -17.64 -14.31 -15.55
CA LEU A 142 -17.17 -14.22 -14.18
C LEU A 142 -15.86 -15.02 -13.93
N LYS A 143 -15.73 -16.22 -14.51
CA LYS A 143 -14.49 -17.02 -14.42
C LYS A 143 -13.30 -16.36 -15.12
N ARG A 144 -13.52 -15.57 -16.19
CA ARG A 144 -12.46 -14.79 -16.84
C ARG A 144 -11.97 -13.68 -15.92
N TYR A 145 -12.91 -12.92 -15.34
CA TYR A 145 -12.61 -11.92 -14.32
C TYR A 145 -11.79 -12.53 -13.18
N GLN A 146 -12.28 -13.57 -12.52
CA GLN A 146 -11.59 -14.22 -11.42
C GLN A 146 -10.17 -14.65 -11.81
N ARG A 147 -10.01 -15.34 -12.94
CA ARG A 147 -8.70 -15.84 -13.37
C ARG A 147 -7.70 -14.71 -13.57
N GLN A 148 -8.11 -13.64 -14.26
CA GLN A 148 -7.22 -12.51 -14.52
C GLN A 148 -6.85 -11.80 -13.22
N ARG A 149 -7.85 -11.37 -12.45
CA ARG A 149 -7.61 -10.58 -11.24
C ARG A 149 -6.88 -11.36 -10.16
N LYS A 150 -7.23 -12.61 -9.96
CA LYS A 150 -6.56 -13.47 -8.98
C LYS A 150 -5.08 -13.65 -9.29
N THR A 151 -4.73 -13.82 -10.57
CA THR A 151 -3.33 -13.94 -11.00
C THR A 151 -2.56 -12.65 -10.74
N GLU A 152 -3.12 -11.51 -11.14
CA GLU A 152 -2.47 -10.20 -10.96
C GLU A 152 -2.34 -9.83 -9.48
N ASN A 153 -3.40 -10.04 -8.68
CA ASN A 153 -3.40 -9.74 -7.25
C ASN A 153 -2.41 -10.65 -6.48
N LEU A 154 -2.35 -11.94 -6.80
CA LEU A 154 -1.35 -12.84 -6.21
C LEU A 154 0.08 -12.44 -6.58
N ALA A 155 0.32 -12.06 -7.83
CA ALA A 155 1.64 -11.59 -8.25
C ALA A 155 2.05 -10.32 -7.47
N MET A 156 1.11 -9.38 -7.27
CA MET A 156 1.34 -8.18 -6.46
C MET A 156 1.63 -8.54 -5.00
N MET A 157 0.87 -9.47 -4.40
CA MET A 157 1.12 -9.93 -3.02
C MET A 157 2.51 -10.53 -2.85
N VAL A 158 2.92 -11.39 -3.79
CA VAL A 158 4.26 -11.99 -3.77
C VAL A 158 5.35 -10.92 -3.93
N ALA A 159 5.16 -9.95 -4.82
CA ALA A 159 6.07 -8.84 -4.99
C ALA A 159 6.20 -8.00 -3.69
N MET A 160 5.08 -7.64 -3.06
CA MET A 160 5.06 -6.87 -1.81
C MET A 160 5.72 -7.63 -0.66
N GLU A 161 5.45 -8.92 -0.53
CA GLU A 161 6.12 -9.77 0.48
C GLU A 161 7.62 -9.87 0.20
N GLY A 162 8.03 -9.98 -1.06
CA GLY A 162 9.42 -9.94 -1.47
C GLY A 162 10.11 -8.62 -1.10
N PHE A 163 9.47 -7.49 -1.34
CA PHE A 163 9.95 -6.18 -0.90
C PHE A 163 10.07 -6.10 0.62
N LYS A 164 9.03 -6.48 1.36
CA LYS A 164 9.04 -6.48 2.82
C LYS A 164 10.22 -7.28 3.38
N ARG A 165 10.43 -8.50 2.89
CA ARG A 165 11.55 -9.35 3.31
C ARG A 165 12.89 -8.78 2.90
N GLY A 166 13.02 -8.25 1.69
CA GLY A 166 14.25 -7.64 1.18
C GLY A 166 14.67 -6.41 1.97
N PHE A 167 13.71 -5.52 2.26
CA PHE A 167 13.98 -4.29 3.00
C PHE A 167 14.10 -4.50 4.52
N GLY A 168 13.37 -5.45 5.10
CA GLY A 168 13.47 -5.81 6.51
C GLY A 168 14.65 -6.70 6.86
N SER A 169 15.38 -7.22 5.85
CA SER A 169 16.52 -8.11 6.10
C SER A 169 17.75 -7.35 6.62
N ARG A 170 18.29 -7.81 7.73
CA ARG A 170 19.58 -7.35 8.30
C ARG A 170 20.77 -8.18 7.82
N ASN A 171 20.56 -9.18 6.95
CA ASN A 171 21.65 -9.97 6.40
C ASN A 171 22.53 -9.08 5.50
N PRO A 172 23.85 -8.98 5.76
CA PRO A 172 24.76 -8.12 5.00
C PRO A 172 24.71 -8.37 3.49
N LEU A 173 24.58 -9.62 3.05
CA LEU A 173 24.51 -9.99 1.64
C LEU A 173 23.20 -9.45 1.00
N THR A 174 22.09 -9.56 1.71
CA THR A 174 20.79 -9.01 1.23
C THR A 174 20.83 -7.50 1.15
N VAL A 175 21.45 -6.83 2.12
CA VAL A 175 21.62 -5.36 2.14
C VAL A 175 22.48 -4.91 0.95
N ILE A 176 23.61 -5.59 0.70
CA ILE A 176 24.49 -5.27 -0.44
C ILE A 176 23.74 -5.50 -1.76
N ALA A 177 23.11 -6.65 -1.94
CA ALA A 177 22.34 -6.97 -3.16
C ALA A 177 21.23 -5.96 -3.42
N ARG A 178 20.48 -5.56 -2.38
CA ARG A 178 19.46 -4.53 -2.45
C ARG A 178 20.04 -3.18 -2.88
N ASN A 179 21.12 -2.73 -2.26
CA ASN A 179 21.74 -1.43 -2.56
C ASN A 179 22.30 -1.39 -3.98
N ILE A 180 22.93 -2.46 -4.43
CA ILE A 180 23.40 -2.60 -5.82
C ILE A 180 22.21 -2.60 -6.78
N GLY A 181 21.15 -3.37 -6.50
CA GLY A 181 19.94 -3.44 -7.31
C GLY A 181 19.25 -2.07 -7.45
N LEU A 182 19.08 -1.35 -6.34
CA LEU A 182 18.52 0.00 -6.34
C LEU A 182 19.40 0.99 -7.10
N GLY A 183 20.72 0.94 -6.93
CA GLY A 183 21.66 1.78 -7.68
C GLY A 183 21.61 1.52 -9.18
N LEU A 184 21.47 0.27 -9.62
CA LEU A 184 21.30 -0.06 -11.04
C LEU A 184 19.97 0.46 -11.61
N VAL A 185 18.87 0.34 -10.85
CA VAL A 185 17.56 0.88 -11.24
C VAL A 185 17.63 2.41 -11.31
N ASP A 186 18.32 3.04 -10.36
CA ASP A 186 18.45 4.50 -10.30
C ASP A 186 19.17 5.07 -11.53
N GLN A 187 20.15 4.38 -12.05
CA GLN A 187 20.91 4.78 -13.24
C GLN A 187 20.16 4.54 -14.55
N GLN A 188 19.06 3.76 -14.55
CA GLN A 188 18.34 3.38 -15.78
C GLN A 188 16.98 4.12 -15.88
N ALA A 189 16.97 5.26 -16.57
CA ALA A 189 15.77 6.09 -16.72
C ALA A 189 14.56 5.36 -17.37
N TRP A 190 14.79 4.37 -18.24
CA TRP A 190 13.72 3.58 -18.84
C TRP A 190 13.07 2.64 -17.82
N LEU A 191 13.88 2.06 -16.92
CA LEU A 191 13.42 1.15 -15.88
C LEU A 191 12.61 1.92 -14.82
N LYS A 192 13.07 3.13 -14.41
CA LYS A 192 12.30 4.03 -13.55
C LYS A 192 10.94 4.34 -14.18
N ARG A 193 10.90 4.73 -15.45
CA ARG A 193 9.64 5.04 -16.14
C ARG A 193 8.71 3.83 -16.23
N TRP A 194 9.25 2.64 -16.41
CA TRP A 194 8.48 1.41 -16.42
C TRP A 194 7.83 1.15 -15.05
N PHE A 195 8.60 1.24 -13.96
CA PHE A 195 8.07 1.10 -12.60
C PHE A 195 7.04 2.19 -12.26
N MET A 196 7.31 3.44 -12.63
CA MET A 196 6.36 4.53 -12.44
C MET A 196 5.06 4.29 -13.21
N GLY A 197 5.13 3.79 -14.44
CA GLY A 197 3.97 3.41 -15.24
C GLY A 197 3.11 2.32 -14.58
N GLN A 198 3.74 1.33 -13.97
CA GLN A 198 3.02 0.28 -13.21
C GLN A 198 2.35 0.82 -11.94
N ALA A 199 2.91 1.86 -11.31
CA ALA A 199 2.33 2.47 -10.12
C ALA A 199 1.14 3.40 -10.44
N LEU A 200 1.02 3.87 -11.69
CA LEU A 200 -0.02 4.78 -12.17
C LEU A 200 -1.16 4.06 -12.93
N SER A 201 -1.01 2.77 -13.23
CA SER A 201 -2.01 1.92 -13.91
C SER A 201 -2.91 1.22 -12.92
#